data_d8f983a4f8e06823fb55abd850661166
#
_entry.id   d8f983a4f8e06823fb55abd850661166
#
_cell.length_a   1.000
_cell.length_b   1.000
_cell.length_c   1.000
_cell.angle_alpha   90.00
_cell.angle_beta   90.00
_cell.angle_gamma   90.00
#
_symmetry.space_group_name_H-M   'P 1'
#
loop_
_entity.id
_entity.type
_entity.pdbx_description
1 polymer ?
#
loop_
_entity_poly.entity_id
_entity_poly.type
_entity_poly.pdbx_seq_one_letter_code
_entity_poly.pdbx_strand_id
1 'polypeptide(L)'
;MATKKTFLVLLGLFFITAGFLLFGNGVGAETLKLQVSNVITKVELLPLDNIEGTVLLPLVRDGTFVLETGELGSMKFIGTAYNMVGKGGSFSGYLVYIFGDGSTIVTSLAGTFWADPEGKLAGLQKGSGELINGAGRFKGIKGTLTMTGKLLKTIKGEIGSKTYNEVILDYTLSP
;
A
#
# COMPACT_ATOMS: atom_id res chain seq x y z
N MET A 1 20.96 23.47 -85.37
CA MET A 1 21.22 24.12 -84.09
C MET A 1 20.35 23.40 -83.04
N ALA A 2 20.90 22.52 -82.25
CA ALA A 2 20.20 21.75 -81.25
C ALA A 2 20.88 22.00 -79.85
N THR A 3 20.15 22.65 -78.98
CA THR A 3 20.60 22.96 -77.64
C THR A 3 20.33 21.75 -76.72
N LYS A 4 21.39 21.14 -76.22
CA LYS A 4 21.35 20.08 -75.21
C LYS A 4 20.97 20.67 -73.87
N LYS A 5 19.81 20.29 -73.32
CA LYS A 5 19.48 20.53 -71.91
C LYS A 5 20.09 19.43 -71.07
N THR A 6 21.05 19.79 -70.24
CA THR A 6 21.66 18.94 -69.26
C THR A 6 20.71 18.80 -68.08
N PHE A 7 20.24 17.57 -67.82
CA PHE A 7 19.37 17.23 -66.70
C PHE A 7 20.28 16.89 -65.49
N LEU A 8 20.35 17.80 -64.54
CA LEU A 8 21.09 17.60 -63.31
C LEU A 8 20.22 16.82 -62.32
N VAL A 9 20.54 15.52 -62.15
CA VAL A 9 19.87 14.69 -61.12
C VAL A 9 20.55 14.99 -59.79
N LEU A 10 19.85 15.73 -58.94
CA LEU A 10 20.23 15.90 -57.53
C LEU A 10 19.89 14.64 -56.79
N LEU A 11 20.91 13.83 -56.45
CA LEU A 11 20.81 12.67 -55.60
C LEU A 11 20.72 13.18 -54.15
N GLY A 12 19.51 13.32 -53.63
CA GLY A 12 19.28 13.65 -52.22
C GLY A 12 19.63 12.44 -51.34
N LEU A 13 20.77 12.50 -50.66
CA LEU A 13 21.15 11.57 -49.63
C LEU A 13 20.22 11.81 -48.44
N PHE A 14 19.20 10.98 -48.26
CA PHE A 14 18.45 10.91 -47.04
C PHE A 14 19.30 10.21 -45.96
N PHE A 15 19.95 10.99 -45.09
CA PHE A 15 20.48 10.48 -43.84
C PHE A 15 19.30 10.17 -42.95
N ILE A 16 18.90 8.90 -42.92
CA ILE A 16 18.05 8.37 -41.84
C ILE A 16 18.94 8.30 -40.61
N THR A 17 18.98 9.37 -39.83
CA THR A 17 19.44 9.29 -38.46
C THR A 17 18.41 8.45 -37.70
N ALA A 18 18.67 7.14 -37.60
CA ALA A 18 18.02 6.28 -36.63
C ALA A 18 18.39 6.83 -35.25
N GLY A 19 17.54 7.72 -34.75
CA GLY A 19 17.56 8.11 -33.34
C GLY A 19 17.26 6.86 -32.54
N PHE A 20 18.31 6.22 -32.03
CA PHE A 20 18.21 5.30 -30.91
C PHE A 20 17.65 6.13 -29.74
N LEU A 21 16.33 6.16 -29.61
CA LEU A 21 15.70 6.48 -28.36
C LEU A 21 16.15 5.37 -27.39
N LEU A 22 17.23 5.64 -26.70
CA LEU A 22 17.53 4.97 -25.43
C LEU A 22 16.32 5.29 -24.54
N PHE A 23 15.32 4.43 -24.58
CA PHE A 23 14.37 4.29 -23.49
C PHE A 23 15.24 3.82 -22.31
N GLY A 24 15.86 4.78 -21.63
CA GLY A 24 16.33 4.53 -20.30
C GLY A 24 15.11 3.98 -19.57
N ASN A 25 15.17 2.71 -19.14
CA ASN A 25 14.27 2.16 -18.16
C ASN A 25 14.51 2.94 -16.86
N GLY A 26 14.10 4.20 -16.85
CA GLY A 26 13.98 4.95 -15.63
C GLY A 26 12.97 4.20 -14.78
N VAL A 27 13.43 3.65 -13.67
CA VAL A 27 12.57 3.08 -12.65
C VAL A 27 11.67 4.22 -12.19
N GLY A 28 10.52 4.37 -12.86
CA GLY A 28 9.54 5.41 -12.53
C GLY A 28 8.99 5.13 -11.14
N ALA A 29 8.90 6.18 -10.33
CA ALA A 29 8.14 6.07 -9.09
C ALA A 29 6.65 5.93 -9.45
N GLU A 30 6.00 4.95 -8.86
CA GLU A 30 4.58 4.67 -9.02
C GLU A 30 3.86 4.80 -7.69
N THR A 31 2.56 5.08 -7.74
CA THR A 31 1.72 5.18 -6.55
C THR A 31 0.49 4.30 -6.72
N LEU A 32 0.21 3.45 -5.72
CA LEU A 32 -1.06 2.74 -5.58
C LEU A 32 -1.83 3.31 -4.40
N LYS A 33 -3.12 3.57 -4.60
CA LYS A 33 -4.05 3.96 -3.54
C LYS A 33 -5.09 2.89 -3.34
N LEU A 34 -5.22 2.45 -2.10
CA LEU A 34 -6.11 1.37 -1.70
C LEU A 34 -7.10 1.86 -0.63
N GLN A 35 -8.35 1.45 -0.78
CA GLN A 35 -9.33 1.50 0.29
C GLN A 35 -9.43 0.10 0.90
N VAL A 36 -9.13 0.00 2.18
CA VAL A 36 -8.97 -1.28 2.88
C VAL A 36 -10.02 -1.40 3.98
N SER A 37 -10.79 -2.48 3.96
CA SER A 37 -11.69 -2.86 5.06
C SER A 37 -11.20 -4.14 5.70
N ASN A 38 -11.06 -4.16 7.02
CA ASN A 38 -10.61 -5.36 7.72
C ASN A 38 -11.24 -5.50 9.11
N VAL A 39 -11.15 -6.73 9.64
CA VAL A 39 -11.67 -7.11 10.95
C VAL A 39 -10.61 -7.92 11.70
N ILE A 40 -10.59 -7.82 13.03
CA ILE A 40 -9.77 -8.72 13.86
C ILE A 40 -10.38 -10.12 13.78
N THR A 41 -9.58 -11.10 13.35
CA THR A 41 -9.96 -12.51 13.28
C THR A 41 -9.33 -13.36 14.37
N LYS A 42 -8.22 -12.90 14.93
CA LYS A 42 -7.56 -13.49 16.11
C LYS A 42 -7.01 -12.38 16.98
N VAL A 43 -7.15 -12.50 18.28
CA VAL A 43 -6.54 -11.59 19.26
C VAL A 43 -6.33 -12.34 20.58
N GLU A 44 -5.23 -12.04 21.23
CA GLU A 44 -4.93 -12.44 22.58
C GLU A 44 -4.82 -11.16 23.44
N LEU A 45 -5.34 -11.21 24.66
CA LEU A 45 -5.26 -10.09 25.61
C LEU A 45 -4.22 -10.44 26.66
N LEU A 46 -3.11 -9.71 26.66
CA LEU A 46 -2.03 -9.87 27.63
C LEU A 46 -1.94 -8.60 28.51
N PRO A 47 -2.59 -8.59 29.67
CA PRO A 47 -2.46 -7.48 30.63
C PRO A 47 -1.00 -7.29 31.01
N LEU A 48 -0.56 -6.03 31.14
CA LEU A 48 0.76 -5.70 31.64
C LEU A 48 0.64 -5.32 33.13
N ASP A 49 0.93 -6.25 34.00
CA ASP A 49 0.70 -6.15 35.45
C ASP A 49 1.37 -4.92 36.13
N ASN A 50 2.42 -4.41 35.52
CA ASN A 50 3.17 -3.26 36.06
C ASN A 50 2.66 -1.90 35.54
N ILE A 51 1.67 -1.88 34.63
CA ILE A 51 1.15 -0.65 34.01
C ILE A 51 -0.37 -0.73 33.95
N GLU A 52 -1.01 -0.15 34.94
CA GLU A 52 -2.47 -0.15 35.05
C GLU A 52 -3.18 0.35 33.79
N GLY A 53 -4.21 -0.36 33.38
CA GLY A 53 -5.01 -0.03 32.20
C GLY A 53 -4.30 -0.27 30.86
N THR A 54 -3.19 -1.00 30.86
CA THR A 54 -2.43 -1.28 29.64
C THR A 54 -2.53 -2.75 29.25
N VAL A 55 -2.74 -3.00 27.97
CA VAL A 55 -2.89 -4.34 27.39
C VAL A 55 -2.04 -4.46 26.13
N LEU A 56 -1.28 -5.55 26.03
CA LEU A 56 -0.64 -5.97 24.80
C LEU A 56 -1.57 -6.92 24.05
N LEU A 57 -1.71 -6.72 22.77
CA LEU A 57 -2.67 -7.40 21.90
C LEU A 57 -1.96 -8.00 20.69
N PRO A 58 -1.35 -9.19 20.76
CA PRO A 58 -1.04 -9.96 19.55
C PRO A 58 -2.30 -10.23 18.78
N LEU A 59 -2.33 -9.90 17.49
CA LEU A 59 -3.56 -9.99 16.70
C LEU A 59 -3.32 -10.28 15.22
N VAL A 60 -4.35 -10.85 14.61
CA VAL A 60 -4.47 -11.01 13.16
C VAL A 60 -5.71 -10.26 12.70
N ARG A 61 -5.57 -9.52 11.59
CA ARG A 61 -6.69 -8.92 10.87
C ARG A 61 -6.73 -9.48 9.46
N ASP A 62 -7.88 -9.88 9.02
CA ASP A 62 -8.15 -10.26 7.64
C ASP A 62 -9.11 -9.23 7.01
N GLY A 63 -8.95 -8.99 5.73
CA GLY A 63 -9.77 -8.01 5.03
C GLY A 63 -9.64 -8.03 3.53
N THR A 64 -10.28 -7.05 2.91
CA THR A 64 -10.25 -6.82 1.47
C THR A 64 -9.83 -5.40 1.19
N PHE A 65 -9.34 -5.17 -0.02
CA PHE A 65 -9.07 -3.83 -0.52
C PHE A 65 -9.61 -3.66 -1.93
N VAL A 66 -9.81 -2.40 -2.30
CA VAL A 66 -10.09 -1.97 -3.67
C VAL A 66 -9.11 -0.87 -4.06
N LEU A 67 -8.53 -0.96 -5.25
CA LEU A 67 -7.73 0.09 -5.86
C LEU A 67 -8.63 1.18 -6.47
N GLU A 68 -8.11 2.38 -6.70
CA GLU A 68 -8.81 3.42 -7.47
C GLU A 68 -9.23 2.94 -8.89
N THR A 69 -8.52 1.96 -9.45
CA THR A 69 -8.85 1.32 -10.73
C THR A 69 -10.03 0.35 -10.66
N GLY A 70 -10.53 0.04 -9.47
CA GLY A 70 -11.59 -0.96 -9.23
C GLY A 70 -11.06 -2.39 -9.04
N GLU A 71 -9.75 -2.63 -9.15
CA GLU A 71 -9.18 -3.95 -8.85
C GLU A 71 -9.38 -4.30 -7.38
N LEU A 72 -9.81 -5.53 -7.12
CA LEU A 72 -10.04 -6.07 -5.79
C LEU A 72 -8.92 -7.02 -5.37
N GLY A 73 -8.68 -7.08 -4.07
CA GLY A 73 -7.77 -8.04 -3.47
C GLY A 73 -8.08 -8.31 -2.01
N SER A 74 -7.30 -9.19 -1.41
CA SER A 74 -7.37 -9.50 0.02
C SER A 74 -6.12 -9.02 0.75
N MET A 75 -6.26 -8.79 2.04
CA MET A 75 -5.14 -8.41 2.90
C MET A 75 -5.15 -9.18 4.20
N LYS A 76 -3.97 -9.37 4.75
CA LYS A 76 -3.75 -9.90 6.10
C LYS A 76 -2.75 -9.03 6.85
N PHE A 77 -3.10 -8.61 8.06
CA PHE A 77 -2.17 -8.00 9.00
C PHE A 77 -1.88 -8.99 10.13
N ILE A 78 -0.62 -9.16 10.46
CA ILE A 78 -0.13 -9.94 11.61
C ILE A 78 0.75 -9.02 12.43
N GLY A 79 0.39 -8.79 13.68
CA GLY A 79 1.14 -7.84 14.50
C GLY A 79 0.69 -7.79 15.93
N THR A 80 1.12 -6.74 16.60
CA THR A 80 0.83 -6.47 18.00
C THR A 80 0.35 -5.03 18.16
N ALA A 81 -0.66 -4.82 18.99
CA ALA A 81 -1.05 -3.51 19.45
C ALA A 81 -0.77 -3.36 20.95
N TYR A 82 -0.28 -2.19 21.34
CA TYR A 82 -0.14 -1.75 22.72
C TYR A 82 -1.24 -0.72 22.97
N ASN A 83 -2.16 -1.04 23.86
CA ASN A 83 -3.35 -0.24 24.09
C ASN A 83 -3.42 0.25 25.55
N MET A 84 -3.51 1.55 25.75
CA MET A 84 -3.89 2.17 27.01
C MET A 84 -5.39 2.48 26.97
N VAL A 85 -6.15 1.80 27.82
CA VAL A 85 -7.61 1.92 27.85
C VAL A 85 -8.05 3.39 27.99
N GLY A 86 -8.89 3.85 27.08
CA GLY A 86 -9.40 5.22 27.03
C GLY A 86 -8.44 6.28 26.48
N LYS A 87 -7.20 5.95 26.17
CA LYS A 87 -6.19 6.90 25.65
C LYS A 87 -5.77 6.61 24.21
N GLY A 88 -5.88 5.35 23.78
CA GLY A 88 -5.35 4.88 22.52
C GLY A 88 -4.07 4.09 22.68
N GLY A 89 -3.25 4.00 21.63
CA GLY A 89 -2.05 3.19 21.68
C GLY A 89 -1.24 3.21 20.40
N SER A 90 -0.39 2.20 20.27
CA SER A 90 0.43 1.97 19.09
C SER A 90 0.23 0.54 18.57
N PHE A 91 0.60 0.32 17.34
CA PHE A 91 0.62 -1.00 16.72
C PHE A 91 1.84 -1.14 15.81
N SER A 92 2.29 -2.39 15.63
CA SER A 92 3.32 -2.73 14.67
C SER A 92 3.12 -4.16 14.17
N GLY A 93 3.58 -4.44 12.95
CA GLY A 93 3.48 -5.75 12.35
C GLY A 93 3.76 -5.73 10.85
N TYR A 94 3.20 -6.72 10.17
CA TYR A 94 3.36 -6.92 8.74
C TYR A 94 2.01 -7.01 8.05
N LEU A 95 1.92 -6.41 6.86
CA LEU A 95 0.79 -6.52 5.96
C LEU A 95 1.18 -7.37 4.74
N VAL A 96 0.29 -8.24 4.33
CA VAL A 96 0.37 -8.96 3.07
C VAL A 96 -0.85 -8.56 2.25
N TYR A 97 -0.63 -7.99 1.07
CA TYR A 97 -1.64 -7.73 0.06
C TYR A 97 -1.58 -8.81 -1.00
N ILE A 98 -2.71 -9.38 -1.39
CA ILE A 98 -2.85 -10.40 -2.44
C ILE A 98 -3.83 -9.86 -3.46
N PHE A 99 -3.35 -9.61 -4.66
CA PHE A 99 -4.10 -9.04 -5.78
C PHE A 99 -4.86 -10.12 -6.54
N GLY A 100 -5.84 -9.73 -7.37
CA GLY A 100 -6.69 -10.65 -8.11
C GLY A 100 -5.93 -11.56 -9.09
N ASP A 101 -4.78 -11.14 -9.57
CA ASP A 101 -3.88 -11.93 -10.44
C ASP A 101 -2.90 -12.86 -9.67
N GLY A 102 -3.00 -12.91 -8.34
CA GLY A 102 -2.10 -13.66 -7.47
C GLY A 102 -0.78 -12.96 -7.13
N SER A 103 -0.54 -11.75 -7.65
CA SER A 103 0.61 -10.93 -7.24
C SER A 103 0.49 -10.52 -5.78
N THR A 104 1.64 -10.33 -5.11
CA THR A 104 1.65 -9.99 -3.69
C THR A 104 2.57 -8.83 -3.38
N ILE A 105 2.23 -8.07 -2.33
CA ILE A 105 3.12 -7.10 -1.69
C ILE A 105 3.15 -7.39 -0.18
N VAL A 106 4.34 -7.43 0.39
CA VAL A 106 4.58 -7.53 1.83
C VAL A 106 5.17 -6.23 2.33
N THR A 107 4.58 -5.67 3.39
CA THR A 107 5.04 -4.42 4.01
C THR A 107 5.25 -4.60 5.49
N SER A 108 6.18 -3.85 6.10
CA SER A 108 6.09 -3.52 7.51
C SER A 108 5.00 -2.48 7.73
N LEU A 109 4.51 -2.36 8.94
CA LEU A 109 3.59 -1.29 9.33
C LEU A 109 3.76 -1.01 10.82
N ALA A 110 3.95 0.26 11.17
CA ALA A 110 3.87 0.74 12.54
C ALA A 110 3.01 2.00 12.59
N GLY A 111 2.33 2.21 13.70
CA GLY A 111 1.45 3.36 13.80
C GLY A 111 0.88 3.58 15.19
N THR A 112 -0.04 4.52 15.25
CA THR A 112 -0.76 4.90 16.47
C THR A 112 -2.26 4.95 16.20
N PHE A 113 -3.03 4.75 17.26
CA PHE A 113 -4.48 4.96 17.25
C PHE A 113 -4.90 5.72 18.52
N TRP A 114 -6.01 6.42 18.41
CA TRP A 114 -6.56 7.24 19.50
C TRP A 114 -8.07 7.28 19.42
N ALA A 115 -8.74 7.62 20.52
CA ALA A 115 -10.18 7.77 20.55
C ALA A 115 -10.64 8.90 19.61
N ASP A 116 -11.77 8.71 18.95
CA ASP A 116 -12.37 9.76 18.13
C ASP A 116 -12.86 10.91 19.03
N PRO A 117 -12.32 12.13 18.90
CA PRO A 117 -12.72 13.26 19.73
C PRO A 117 -14.19 13.66 19.56
N GLU A 118 -14.80 13.37 18.41
CA GLU A 118 -16.21 13.61 18.16
C GLU A 118 -17.13 12.48 18.67
N GLY A 119 -16.55 11.36 19.08
CA GLY A 119 -17.30 10.21 19.57
C GLY A 119 -18.19 9.50 18.54
N LYS A 120 -18.06 9.82 17.25
CA LYS A 120 -18.81 9.18 16.16
C LYS A 120 -18.28 7.79 15.84
N LEU A 121 -16.97 7.59 15.94
CA LEU A 121 -16.23 6.34 15.72
C LEU A 121 -15.73 5.77 17.04
N ALA A 122 -15.19 4.56 17.01
CA ALA A 122 -14.43 4.02 18.14
C ALA A 122 -13.05 4.69 18.24
N GLY A 123 -12.48 5.09 17.13
CA GLY A 123 -11.20 5.79 17.09
C GLY A 123 -10.73 6.10 15.68
N LEU A 124 -9.56 6.74 15.65
CA LEU A 124 -8.81 7.08 14.44
C LEU A 124 -7.43 6.42 14.54
N GLN A 125 -6.81 6.17 13.41
CA GLN A 125 -5.46 5.60 13.35
C GLN A 125 -4.65 6.16 12.19
N LYS A 126 -3.33 6.14 12.35
CA LYS A 126 -2.37 6.43 11.28
C LYS A 126 -1.16 5.53 11.42
N GLY A 127 -0.51 5.25 10.31
CA GLY A 127 0.70 4.42 10.30
C GLY A 127 1.52 4.64 9.04
N SER A 128 2.73 4.10 9.08
CA SER A 128 3.65 4.06 7.94
C SER A 128 4.50 2.80 8.02
N GLY A 129 5.13 2.47 6.91
CA GLY A 129 6.00 1.32 6.82
C GLY A 129 6.75 1.26 5.50
N GLU A 130 7.51 0.19 5.33
CA GLU A 130 8.32 -0.06 4.15
C GLU A 130 7.79 -1.24 3.35
N LEU A 131 7.92 -1.20 2.04
CA LEU A 131 7.67 -2.32 1.15
C LEU A 131 8.86 -3.26 1.22
N ILE A 132 8.65 -4.45 1.81
CA ILE A 132 9.72 -5.40 2.12
C ILE A 132 9.98 -6.35 0.97
N ASN A 133 8.91 -6.82 0.33
CA ASN A 133 8.96 -7.83 -0.72
C ASN A 133 7.72 -7.75 -1.60
N GLY A 134 7.84 -8.27 -2.82
CA GLY A 134 6.73 -8.45 -3.74
C GLY A 134 6.96 -9.64 -4.67
N ALA A 135 5.86 -10.20 -5.16
CA ALA A 135 5.87 -11.27 -6.13
C ALA A 135 4.91 -10.97 -7.29
N GLY A 136 5.04 -11.73 -8.39
CA GLY A 136 4.30 -11.48 -9.61
C GLY A 136 4.70 -10.13 -10.23
N ARG A 137 3.74 -9.29 -10.56
CA ARG A 137 3.98 -7.95 -11.15
C ARG A 137 4.73 -6.98 -10.20
N PHE A 138 4.82 -7.31 -8.92
CA PHE A 138 5.53 -6.51 -7.91
C PHE A 138 6.90 -7.08 -7.53
N LYS A 139 7.45 -8.00 -8.30
CA LYS A 139 8.80 -8.51 -8.07
C LYS A 139 9.82 -7.37 -8.09
N GLY A 140 10.68 -7.30 -7.07
CA GLY A 140 11.68 -6.25 -6.93
C GLY A 140 11.15 -4.90 -6.39
N ILE A 141 9.92 -4.88 -5.86
CA ILE A 141 9.31 -3.67 -5.29
C ILE A 141 10.14 -3.13 -4.13
N LYS A 142 10.27 -1.80 -4.10
CA LYS A 142 10.84 -1.02 -2.99
C LYS A 142 10.05 0.26 -2.84
N GLY A 143 9.91 0.74 -1.62
CA GLY A 143 9.18 1.98 -1.37
C GLY A 143 8.58 2.03 0.03
N THR A 144 7.57 2.86 0.18
CA THR A 144 6.95 3.15 1.47
C THR A 144 5.43 2.99 1.42
N LEU A 145 4.87 2.77 2.60
CA LEU A 145 3.44 2.75 2.85
C LEU A 145 3.08 3.87 3.81
N THR A 146 1.99 4.59 3.52
CA THR A 146 1.31 5.46 4.48
C THR A 146 -0.15 5.02 4.62
N MET A 147 -0.70 5.16 5.82
CA MET A 147 -2.06 4.75 6.14
C MET A 147 -2.72 5.75 7.08
N THR A 148 -3.97 6.09 6.77
CA THR A 148 -4.90 6.72 7.71
C THR A 148 -6.16 5.86 7.80
N GLY A 149 -6.81 5.84 8.96
CA GLY A 149 -7.96 4.96 9.11
C GLY A 149 -8.89 5.31 10.26
N LYS A 150 -10.02 4.65 10.22
CA LYS A 150 -11.16 4.79 11.15
C LYS A 150 -11.43 3.44 11.81
N LEU A 151 -11.50 3.44 13.13
CA LEU A 151 -11.97 2.29 13.91
C LEU A 151 -13.49 2.43 14.07
N LEU A 152 -14.23 1.48 13.56
CA LEU A 152 -15.68 1.51 13.62
C LEU A 152 -16.16 1.04 15.01
N LYS A 153 -17.25 1.60 15.50
CA LYS A 153 -17.89 1.11 16.72
C LYS A 153 -18.38 -0.33 16.48
N THR A 154 -18.09 -1.20 17.44
CA THR A 154 -18.58 -2.59 17.41
C THR A 154 -20.08 -2.61 17.69
N ILE A 155 -20.84 -3.32 16.89
CA ILE A 155 -22.26 -3.58 17.15
C ILE A 155 -22.35 -4.68 18.22
N LYS A 156 -23.32 -4.54 19.14
CA LYS A 156 -23.50 -5.53 20.20
C LYS A 156 -23.70 -6.94 19.61
N GLY A 157 -22.84 -7.87 20.02
CA GLY A 157 -22.83 -9.26 19.53
C GLY A 157 -21.88 -9.52 18.35
N GLU A 158 -21.25 -8.51 17.78
CA GLU A 158 -20.18 -8.71 16.78
C GLU A 158 -18.86 -9.06 17.46
N ILE A 159 -18.14 -10.00 16.85
CA ILE A 159 -16.79 -10.36 17.24
C ILE A 159 -15.80 -9.55 16.39
N GLY A 160 -14.87 -8.89 17.06
CA GLY A 160 -13.76 -8.19 16.43
C GLY A 160 -14.04 -6.73 16.07
N SER A 161 -13.01 -5.93 16.19
CA SER A 161 -12.98 -4.52 15.78
C SER A 161 -12.81 -4.42 14.27
N LYS A 162 -13.68 -3.67 13.61
CA LYS A 162 -13.60 -3.35 12.19
C LYS A 162 -12.87 -2.05 11.96
N THR A 163 -12.08 -1.97 10.89
CA THR A 163 -11.46 -0.72 10.44
C THR A 163 -11.69 -0.48 8.96
N TYR A 164 -11.69 0.80 8.62
CA TYR A 164 -11.63 1.27 7.25
C TYR A 164 -10.42 2.18 7.11
N ASN A 165 -9.56 1.90 6.15
CA ASN A 165 -8.28 2.60 5.96
C ASN A 165 -8.11 3.06 4.53
N GLU A 166 -7.52 4.22 4.37
CA GLU A 166 -6.91 4.69 3.13
C GLU A 166 -5.41 4.42 3.20
N VAL A 167 -4.89 3.72 2.20
CA VAL A 167 -3.49 3.31 2.12
C VAL A 167 -2.89 3.82 0.82
N ILE A 168 -1.71 4.41 0.91
CA ILE A 168 -0.92 4.84 -0.22
C ILE A 168 0.39 4.07 -0.20
N LEU A 169 0.72 3.42 -1.33
CA LEU A 169 2.00 2.77 -1.57
C LEU A 169 2.74 3.58 -2.63
N ASP A 170 3.85 4.20 -2.25
CA ASP A 170 4.77 4.85 -3.18
C ASP A 170 5.96 3.92 -3.42
N TYR A 171 6.17 3.50 -4.68
CA TYR A 171 7.11 2.43 -4.97
C TYR A 171 7.85 2.58 -6.29
N THR A 172 8.93 1.82 -6.40
CA THR A 172 9.65 1.54 -7.63
C THR A 172 9.82 0.04 -7.79
N LEU A 173 9.96 -0.42 -9.03
CA LEU A 173 10.30 -1.81 -9.33
C LEU A 173 11.76 -1.86 -9.79
N SER A 174 12.58 -2.68 -9.10
CA SER A 174 13.93 -2.97 -9.57
C SER A 174 13.89 -4.16 -10.53
N PRO A 175 14.62 -4.12 -11.65
CA PRO A 175 14.70 -5.23 -12.61
C PRO A 175 15.25 -6.52 -11.98
#